data_22b10c5236cdf01b8b4437a115244c2a
#
_entry.id   22b10c5236cdf01b8b4437a115244c2a
#
_cell.length_a   1.000
_cell.length_b   1.000
_cell.length_c   1.000
_cell.angle_alpha   90.00
_cell.angle_beta   90.00
_cell.angle_gamma   90.00
#
_symmetry.space_group_name_H-M   'P 1'
#
loop_
_entity.id
_entity.type
_entity.pdbx_description
1 polymer ?
#
loop_
_entity_poly.entity_id
_entity_poly.type
_entity_poly.pdbx_seq_one_letter_code
_entity_poly.pdbx_strand_id
1 'polypeptide(L)'
;MSSRSFEGENPLYLPQAKTYERSAALGPCLYIPENPIDPGTTISMNILRSNQPVFEGAIQLSMMKRSLPELAEFLFRETDFPSGCFLMTGTCLVPDNDFTLLENDIVNISIDEIGTLSNRIIHKPFSA
;
A
#
# COMPACT_ATOMS: atom_id res chain seq x y z
N MET A 1 -4.17 2.34 -2.58
CA MET A 1 -5.39 1.87 -1.87
C MET A 1 -6.25 1.08 -2.83
N SER A 2 -6.86 -0.04 -2.41
CA SER A 2 -7.75 -0.83 -3.29
C SER A 2 -9.19 -0.80 -2.75
N SER A 3 -10.17 -0.83 -3.66
CA SER A 3 -11.56 -1.08 -3.31
C SER A 3 -11.79 -2.58 -3.17
N ARG A 4 -11.82 -3.09 -1.95
CA ARG A 4 -11.92 -4.53 -1.68
C ARG A 4 -13.26 -5.14 -2.09
N SER A 5 -14.34 -4.38 -2.07
CA SER A 5 -15.64 -4.84 -2.55
C SER A 5 -15.59 -5.20 -4.03
N PHE A 6 -15.06 -4.32 -4.87
CA PHE A 6 -14.86 -4.61 -6.29
C PHE A 6 -13.86 -5.75 -6.53
N GLU A 7 -12.76 -5.77 -5.78
CA GLU A 7 -11.75 -6.81 -5.89
C GLU A 7 -12.29 -8.20 -5.54
N GLY A 8 -13.22 -8.28 -4.59
CA GLY A 8 -13.84 -9.52 -4.15
C GLY A 8 -14.99 -10.04 -5.02
N GLU A 9 -15.63 -9.17 -5.81
CA GLU A 9 -16.75 -9.58 -6.65
C GLU A 9 -16.31 -10.43 -7.86
N ASN A 10 -15.30 -9.97 -8.59
CA ASN A 10 -14.81 -10.66 -9.77
C ASN A 10 -13.37 -10.21 -10.10
N PRO A 11 -12.46 -11.14 -10.44
CA PRO A 11 -11.09 -10.81 -10.87
C PRO A 11 -11.01 -9.82 -12.03
N LEU A 12 -12.04 -9.76 -12.90
CA LEU A 12 -12.11 -8.78 -13.99
C LEU A 12 -12.20 -7.33 -13.50
N TYR A 13 -12.62 -7.09 -12.28
CA TYR A 13 -12.73 -5.76 -11.69
C TYR A 13 -11.46 -5.29 -10.97
N LEU A 14 -10.41 -6.12 -10.97
CA LEU A 14 -9.14 -5.79 -10.33
C LEU A 14 -8.53 -4.46 -10.82
N PRO A 15 -8.51 -4.14 -12.14
CA PRO A 15 -8.04 -2.83 -12.60
C PRO A 15 -8.85 -1.67 -12.03
N GLN A 16 -10.19 -1.77 -12.00
CA GLN A 16 -11.07 -0.74 -11.46
C GLN A 16 -10.88 -0.55 -9.95
N ALA A 17 -10.64 -1.64 -9.22
CA ALA A 17 -10.39 -1.59 -7.79
C ALA A 17 -9.09 -0.86 -7.42
N LYS A 18 -8.14 -0.72 -8.35
CA LYS A 18 -6.80 -0.18 -8.10
C LYS A 18 -6.48 1.06 -8.94
N THR A 19 -7.19 1.31 -10.04
CA THR A 19 -6.86 2.36 -11.01
C THR A 19 -7.93 3.45 -10.99
N TYR A 20 -7.84 4.34 -10.02
CA TYR A 20 -8.68 5.53 -9.91
C TYR A 20 -7.83 6.73 -9.43
N GLU A 21 -8.36 7.93 -9.56
CA GLU A 21 -7.64 9.15 -9.19
C GLU A 21 -7.19 9.11 -7.73
N ARG A 22 -5.90 9.37 -7.49
CA ARG A 22 -5.27 9.34 -6.16
C ARG A 22 -5.32 7.98 -5.46
N SER A 23 -5.41 6.89 -6.21
CA SER A 23 -5.41 5.53 -5.66
C SER A 23 -4.06 5.10 -5.07
N ALA A 24 -2.96 5.73 -5.49
CA ALA A 24 -1.61 5.45 -5.02
C ALA A 24 -0.95 6.69 -4.44
N ALA A 25 -0.12 6.49 -3.44
CA ALA A 25 0.76 7.50 -2.86
C ALA A 25 2.16 6.91 -2.69
N LEU A 26 3.18 7.75 -2.92
CA LEU A 26 4.59 7.39 -2.78
C LEU A 26 5.23 8.35 -1.79
N GLY A 27 6.08 7.85 -0.92
CA GLY A 27 6.79 8.64 0.09
C GLY A 27 7.07 7.83 1.36
N PRO A 28 7.64 8.48 2.40
CA PRO A 28 8.08 9.88 2.48
C PRO A 28 9.32 10.17 1.64
N CYS A 29 10.11 9.15 1.29
CA CYS A 29 11.34 9.27 0.50
C CYS A 29 11.56 8.03 -0.36
N LEU A 30 12.55 8.08 -1.24
CA LEU A 30 13.16 6.92 -1.87
C LEU A 30 14.37 6.52 -1.02
N TYR A 31 14.28 5.37 -0.36
CA TYR A 31 15.37 4.82 0.44
C TYR A 31 16.19 3.84 -0.41
N ILE A 32 17.50 4.07 -0.47
CA ILE A 32 18.44 3.21 -1.20
C ILE A 32 19.49 2.73 -0.20
N PRO A 33 19.28 1.54 0.41
CA PRO A 33 20.20 0.98 1.38
C PRO A 33 21.47 0.44 0.68
N GLU A 34 22.59 0.43 1.40
CA GLU A 34 23.84 -0.18 0.92
C GLU A 34 23.77 -1.71 0.82
N ASN A 35 22.95 -2.32 1.65
CA ASN A 35 22.69 -3.76 1.69
C ASN A 35 21.21 -4.04 1.45
N PRO A 36 20.82 -5.25 1.05
CA PRO A 36 19.42 -5.63 0.97
C PRO A 36 18.67 -5.32 2.28
N ILE A 37 17.43 -4.87 2.17
CA ILE A 37 16.59 -4.54 3.32
C ILE A 37 16.48 -5.77 4.24
N ASP A 38 16.67 -5.54 5.55
CA ASP A 38 16.59 -6.59 6.56
C ASP A 38 15.17 -7.21 6.55
N PRO A 39 15.05 -8.55 6.45
CA PRO A 39 13.75 -9.23 6.59
C PRO A 39 13.02 -8.93 7.91
N GLY A 40 13.75 -8.53 8.96
CA GLY A 40 13.18 -8.08 10.24
C GLY A 40 12.58 -6.68 10.22
N THR A 41 12.77 -5.91 9.13
CA THR A 41 12.18 -4.57 8.98
C THR A 41 10.69 -4.60 9.26
N THR A 42 10.24 -3.72 10.16
CA THR A 42 8.84 -3.63 10.54
C THR A 42 8.10 -2.65 9.64
N ILE A 43 6.94 -3.08 9.18
CA ILE A 43 5.94 -2.23 8.53
C ILE A 43 4.76 -2.10 9.48
N SER A 44 4.43 -0.90 9.89
CA SER A 44 3.28 -0.63 10.75
C SER A 44 2.28 0.29 10.04
N MET A 45 1.01 0.13 10.39
CA MET A 45 -0.07 0.97 9.90
C MET A 45 -0.99 1.33 11.05
N ASN A 46 -1.37 2.60 11.13
CA ASN A 46 -2.49 3.02 11.93
C ASN A 46 -3.46 3.89 11.13
N ILE A 47 -4.73 3.83 11.50
CA ILE A 47 -5.78 4.66 10.91
C ILE A 47 -6.41 5.47 12.03
N LEU A 48 -6.39 6.79 11.87
CA LEU A 48 -6.97 7.72 12.84
C LEU A 48 -8.27 8.29 12.30
N ARG A 49 -9.32 8.23 13.11
CA ARG A 49 -10.61 8.86 12.87
C ARG A 49 -10.89 9.85 13.99
N SER A 50 -11.03 11.14 13.66
CA SER A 50 -11.17 12.22 14.66
C SER A 50 -10.04 12.18 15.72
N ASN A 51 -8.80 11.94 15.28
CA ASN A 51 -7.59 11.79 16.12
C ASN A 51 -7.61 10.59 17.08
N GLN A 52 -8.52 9.64 16.92
CA GLN A 52 -8.54 8.40 17.69
C GLN A 52 -8.15 7.23 16.81
N PRO A 53 -7.33 6.30 17.28
CA PRO A 53 -6.97 5.11 16.50
C PRO A 53 -8.20 4.20 16.33
N VAL A 54 -8.52 3.87 15.08
CA VAL A 54 -9.59 2.93 14.73
C VAL A 54 -9.07 1.64 14.11
N PHE A 55 -7.79 1.64 13.76
CA PHE A 55 -7.06 0.45 13.34
C PHE A 55 -5.56 0.64 13.64
N GLU A 56 -4.92 -0.42 14.12
CA GLU A 56 -3.48 -0.49 14.31
C GLU A 56 -2.99 -1.90 14.00
N GLY A 57 -1.84 -2.00 13.36
CA GLY A 57 -1.21 -3.27 13.06
C GLY A 57 0.25 -3.11 12.66
N ALA A 58 1.02 -4.16 12.83
CA ALA A 58 2.41 -4.23 12.41
C ALA A 58 2.75 -5.62 11.90
N ILE A 59 3.70 -5.70 10.98
CA ILE A 59 4.17 -6.93 10.37
C ILE A 59 5.64 -6.77 9.98
N GLN A 60 6.37 -7.86 9.99
CA GLN A 60 7.74 -7.89 9.48
C GLN A 60 7.79 -8.22 7.99
N LEU A 61 8.78 -7.68 7.29
CA LEU A 61 9.02 -7.94 5.87
C LEU A 61 9.23 -9.45 5.60
N SER A 62 9.80 -10.19 6.55
CA SER A 62 9.97 -11.64 6.50
C SER A 62 8.68 -12.44 6.31
N MET A 63 7.53 -11.85 6.62
CA MET A 63 6.22 -12.47 6.41
C MET A 63 5.76 -12.41 4.95
N MET A 64 6.50 -11.72 4.08
CA MET A 64 6.22 -11.66 2.65
C MET A 64 6.45 -13.03 2.01
N LYS A 65 5.43 -13.56 1.33
CA LYS A 65 5.48 -14.91 0.74
C LYS A 65 6.47 -15.03 -0.41
N ARG A 66 6.62 -13.96 -1.22
CA ARG A 66 7.53 -13.92 -2.36
C ARG A 66 8.68 -12.97 -2.08
N SER A 67 9.87 -13.34 -2.49
CA SER A 67 11.04 -12.47 -2.33
C SER A 67 10.99 -11.27 -3.27
N LEU A 68 11.62 -10.16 -2.87
CA LEU A 68 11.72 -8.97 -3.72
C LEU A 68 12.41 -9.26 -5.06
N PRO A 69 13.51 -10.05 -5.12
CA PRO A 69 14.11 -10.45 -6.40
C PRO A 69 13.16 -11.22 -7.31
N GLU A 70 12.39 -12.18 -6.75
CA GLU A 70 11.37 -12.93 -7.52
C GLU A 70 10.34 -11.99 -8.14
N LEU A 71 9.83 -11.02 -7.37
CA LEU A 71 8.84 -10.06 -7.88
C LEU A 71 9.44 -9.16 -8.97
N ALA A 72 10.69 -8.74 -8.82
CA ALA A 72 11.39 -7.97 -9.85
C ALA A 72 11.60 -8.79 -11.13
N GLU A 73 12.01 -10.06 -11.01
CA GLU A 73 12.16 -10.95 -12.15
C GLU A 73 10.86 -11.09 -12.95
N PHE A 74 9.74 -11.29 -12.25
CA PHE A 74 8.43 -11.35 -12.91
C PHE A 74 8.05 -10.05 -13.60
N LEU A 75 8.34 -8.91 -12.99
CA LEU A 75 8.03 -7.59 -13.55
C LEU A 75 8.76 -7.35 -14.87
N PHE A 76 10.06 -7.71 -14.92
CA PHE A 76 10.92 -7.45 -16.08
C PHE A 76 10.90 -8.56 -17.14
N ARG A 77 10.15 -9.63 -16.94
CA ARG A 77 10.19 -10.82 -17.81
C ARG A 77 9.84 -10.51 -19.27
N GLU A 78 8.83 -9.66 -19.48
CA GLU A 78 8.30 -9.35 -20.83
C GLU A 78 8.18 -7.84 -21.07
N THR A 79 8.70 -7.01 -20.18
CA THR A 79 8.53 -5.55 -20.26
C THR A 79 9.75 -4.83 -19.72
N ASP A 80 10.22 -3.83 -20.46
CA ASP A 80 11.28 -2.93 -20.03
C ASP A 80 10.71 -1.62 -19.46
N PHE A 81 11.38 -1.07 -18.47
CA PHE A 81 11.04 0.21 -17.84
C PHE A 81 12.25 1.16 -17.94
N PRO A 82 12.50 1.78 -19.09
CA PRO A 82 13.73 2.58 -19.32
C PRO A 82 13.83 3.80 -18.41
N SER A 83 12.73 4.29 -17.88
CA SER A 83 12.69 5.39 -16.91
C SER A 83 12.51 4.93 -15.46
N GLY A 84 12.59 3.62 -15.22
CA GLY A 84 12.26 3.01 -13.92
C GLY A 84 10.75 2.88 -13.69
N CYS A 85 10.39 2.17 -12.63
CA CYS A 85 9.01 2.01 -12.19
C CYS A 85 8.93 1.77 -10.69
N PHE A 86 7.74 1.95 -10.11
CA PHE A 86 7.44 1.56 -8.75
C PHE A 86 6.57 0.30 -8.75
N LEU A 87 7.07 -0.78 -8.17
CA LEU A 87 6.32 -2.01 -8.00
C LEU A 87 5.64 -2.04 -6.64
N MET A 88 4.30 -2.04 -6.65
CA MET A 88 3.51 -2.24 -5.45
C MET A 88 3.46 -3.74 -5.11
N THR A 89 4.12 -4.14 -4.03
CA THR A 89 4.29 -5.54 -3.66
C THR A 89 3.10 -6.14 -2.89
N GLY A 90 2.07 -5.34 -2.64
CA GLY A 90 0.90 -5.75 -1.86
C GLY A 90 1.10 -5.53 -0.35
N THR A 91 0.11 -5.94 0.42
CA THR A 91 0.11 -5.85 1.89
C THR A 91 -0.67 -6.99 2.50
N CYS A 92 -0.32 -7.36 3.74
CA CYS A 92 -1.13 -8.22 4.61
C CYS A 92 -1.66 -7.48 5.85
N LEU A 93 -1.33 -6.20 6.01
CA LEU A 93 -1.96 -5.33 7.00
C LEU A 93 -3.25 -4.76 6.41
N VAL A 94 -4.36 -5.39 6.75
CA VAL A 94 -5.68 -5.04 6.21
C VAL A 94 -6.68 -5.10 7.35
N PRO A 95 -7.47 -4.04 7.58
CA PRO A 95 -8.59 -4.09 8.52
C PRO A 95 -9.60 -5.18 8.16
N ASP A 96 -10.43 -5.56 9.11
CA ASP A 96 -11.49 -6.56 8.91
C ASP A 96 -12.50 -6.15 7.82
N ASN A 97 -13.28 -7.10 7.34
CA ASN A 97 -14.15 -6.91 6.18
C ASN A 97 -15.28 -5.90 6.39
N ASP A 98 -15.66 -5.65 7.61
CA ASP A 98 -16.67 -4.67 8.02
C ASP A 98 -16.11 -3.26 8.19
N PHE A 99 -14.78 -3.11 8.13
CA PHE A 99 -14.13 -1.81 8.22
C PHE A 99 -14.24 -1.04 6.91
N THR A 100 -14.64 0.22 7.00
CA THR A 100 -14.66 1.17 5.87
C THR A 100 -13.95 2.45 6.24
N LEU A 101 -13.07 2.92 5.36
CA LEU A 101 -12.46 4.25 5.47
C LEU A 101 -13.54 5.33 5.28
N LEU A 102 -13.49 6.34 6.12
CA LEU A 102 -14.36 7.51 6.04
C LEU A 102 -13.58 8.75 5.60
N GLU A 103 -14.29 9.73 5.11
CA GLU A 103 -13.70 11.02 4.77
C GLU A 103 -13.03 11.65 6.00
N ASN A 104 -11.84 12.21 5.79
CA ASN A 104 -10.93 12.75 6.80
C ASN A 104 -10.23 11.73 7.70
N ASP A 105 -10.41 10.42 7.52
CA ASP A 105 -9.50 9.47 8.16
C ASP A 105 -8.06 9.75 7.73
N ILE A 106 -7.12 9.58 8.65
CA ILE A 106 -5.69 9.67 8.39
C ILE A 106 -5.10 8.27 8.43
N VAL A 107 -4.53 7.85 7.32
CA VAL A 107 -3.81 6.57 7.21
C VAL A 107 -2.32 6.86 7.30
N ASN A 108 -1.67 6.36 8.33
CA ASN A 108 -0.23 6.42 8.50
C ASN A 108 0.37 5.04 8.27
N ILE A 109 1.36 4.97 7.38
CA ILE A 109 2.15 3.77 7.14
C ILE A 109 3.59 4.11 7.44
N SER A 110 4.19 3.39 8.38
CA SER A 110 5.57 3.57 8.80
C SER A 110 6.38 2.32 8.47
N ILE A 111 7.59 2.52 7.96
CA ILE A 111 8.55 1.46 7.70
C ILE A 111 9.85 1.86 8.39
N ASP A 112 10.44 0.93 9.14
CA ASP A 112 11.71 1.15 9.82
C ASP A 112 12.74 1.68 8.83
N GLU A 113 13.56 2.65 9.26
CA GLU A 113 14.60 3.35 8.49
C GLU A 113 14.08 4.25 7.36
N ILE A 114 12.84 4.08 6.87
CA ILE A 114 12.26 4.89 5.80
C ILE A 114 11.45 6.07 6.35
N GLY A 115 10.70 5.83 7.43
CA GLY A 115 9.82 6.83 8.03
C GLY A 115 8.33 6.58 7.76
N THR A 116 7.53 7.63 7.91
CA THR A 116 6.07 7.54 7.88
C THR A 116 5.48 8.29 6.69
N LEU A 117 4.69 7.60 5.90
CA LEU A 117 3.81 8.18 4.88
C LEU A 117 2.42 8.36 5.47
N SER A 118 1.95 9.60 5.51
CA SER A 118 0.64 9.98 6.05
C SER A 118 -0.28 10.48 4.94
N ASN A 119 -1.47 9.90 4.82
CA ASN A 119 -2.44 10.28 3.81
C ASN A 119 -3.81 10.51 4.43
N ARG A 120 -4.45 11.62 4.04
CA ARG A 120 -5.84 11.89 4.40
C ARG A 120 -6.77 11.29 3.35
N ILE A 121 -7.83 10.64 3.80
CA ILE A 121 -8.90 10.15 2.94
C ILE A 121 -9.80 11.30 2.55
N ILE A 122 -10.03 11.43 1.24
CA ILE A 122 -10.95 12.41 0.68
C ILE A 122 -12.00 11.69 -0.17
N HIS A 123 -13.20 12.22 -0.17
CA HIS A 123 -14.25 11.81 -1.09
C HIS A 123 -14.29 12.81 -2.26
N LYS A 124 -14.19 12.31 -3.48
CA LYS A 124 -14.40 13.15 -4.66
C LYS A 124 -15.87 13.06 -5.07
N PRO A 125 -16.64 14.15 -4.99
CA PRO A 125 -18.00 14.13 -5.50
C PRO A 125 -17.95 13.87 -7.01
N PHE A 126 -18.87 13.05 -7.50
CA PHE A 126 -19.07 12.90 -8.93
C PHE A 126 -19.47 14.27 -9.50
N SER A 127 -18.61 14.86 -10.33
CA SER A 127 -19.02 15.94 -11.20
C SER A 127 -19.80 15.30 -12.36
N ALA A 128 -21.09 15.59 -12.43
CA ALA A 128 -21.92 15.26 -13.57
C ALA A 128 -21.42 15.98 -14.82
#